data_bf24c348b90dfe4dd776f8a9ec900a1c
#
_entry.id   bf24c348b90dfe4dd776f8a9ec900a1c
#
_cell.length_a   1.000
_cell.length_b   1.000
_cell.length_c   1.000
_cell.angle_alpha   90.00
_cell.angle_beta   90.00
_cell.angle_gamma   90.00
#
_symmetry.space_group_name_H-M   'P 1'
#
loop_
_entity.id
_entity.type
_entity.pdbx_description
1 polymer ?
#
loop_
_entity_poly.entity_id
_entity_poly.type
_entity_poly.pdbx_seq_one_letter_code
_entity_poly.pdbx_strand_id
1 'polypeptide(L)'
;EQSDLYAAMTPAHGDVRLPIIAPGTVEECFYASVKAFNWAERYQGPVILLSEHNLSERSQNIPKPNLRTIVLEKRSVYTGDNGYHRYEGTDVSPMPIPGNPGSYIANASEHDPMGDTTHLPERHIQMTQRRFNKLDLLNDGVYESNNTDSPIAIMPWGGSKGPALETYNKLITDGHDLAWYYTMFLHPLPPKLIDELKEKTLVLVPELNYQGQFSSILRTHGINAESITQYTGLPFKVKDLCVLIQDRTEYFSDQKAKI
;
A
#
# COMPACT_ATOMS: atom_id res chain seq x y z
N GLU A 1 -11.43 0.85 -13.17
CA GLU A 1 -11.73 -0.29 -12.30
C GLU A 1 -10.57 -0.54 -11.33
N GLN A 2 -10.86 -0.91 -10.09
CA GLN A 2 -9.88 -1.12 -9.01
C GLN A 2 -10.16 -2.50 -8.35
N SER A 3 -10.35 -3.54 -9.15
CA SER A 3 -10.86 -4.84 -8.70
C SER A 3 -9.78 -5.90 -8.42
N ASP A 4 -8.51 -5.57 -8.57
CA ASP A 4 -7.37 -6.49 -8.54
C ASP A 4 -6.43 -6.30 -7.33
N LEU A 5 -6.81 -5.46 -6.36
CA LEU A 5 -6.00 -5.22 -5.17
C LEU A 5 -5.79 -6.51 -4.35
N TYR A 6 -6.82 -7.33 -4.17
CA TYR A 6 -6.68 -8.61 -3.48
C TYR A 6 -5.75 -9.57 -4.22
N ALA A 7 -5.89 -9.67 -5.55
CA ALA A 7 -5.00 -10.50 -6.35
C ALA A 7 -3.54 -10.00 -6.31
N ALA A 8 -3.35 -8.67 -6.29
CA ALA A 8 -2.02 -8.08 -6.14
C ALA A 8 -1.41 -8.36 -4.77
N MET A 9 -2.20 -8.30 -3.70
CA MET A 9 -1.71 -8.52 -2.33
C MET A 9 -1.38 -9.98 -2.04
N THR A 10 -2.19 -10.91 -2.57
CA THR A 10 -2.07 -12.35 -2.31
C THR A 10 -2.02 -13.14 -3.63
N PRO A 11 -0.97 -12.97 -4.45
CA PRO A 11 -0.95 -13.49 -5.82
C PRO A 11 -0.63 -14.99 -5.90
N ALA A 12 -0.26 -15.63 -4.80
CA ALA A 12 0.25 -17.00 -4.79
C ALA A 12 -0.47 -17.88 -3.77
N HIS A 13 -0.16 -19.18 -3.81
CA HIS A 13 -0.56 -20.13 -2.80
C HIS A 13 0.16 -19.87 -1.48
N GLY A 14 -0.49 -20.19 -0.36
CA GLY A 14 0.09 -20.07 0.97
C GLY A 14 0.15 -18.63 1.49
N ASP A 15 0.94 -18.46 2.53
CA ASP A 15 1.06 -17.20 3.27
C ASP A 15 2.03 -16.24 2.59
N VAL A 16 1.56 -15.55 1.57
CA VAL A 16 2.33 -14.54 0.84
C VAL A 16 1.64 -13.17 0.90
N ARG A 17 2.42 -12.14 1.14
CA ARG A 17 2.01 -10.74 1.04
C ARG A 17 3.04 -9.99 0.22
N LEU A 18 2.62 -9.28 -0.83
CA LEU A 18 3.51 -8.46 -1.62
C LEU A 18 3.34 -6.97 -1.31
N PRO A 19 4.42 -6.20 -1.32
CA PRO A 19 4.34 -4.74 -1.27
C PRO A 19 3.60 -4.18 -2.48
N ILE A 20 2.72 -3.20 -2.24
CA ILE A 20 1.89 -2.57 -3.26
C ILE A 20 1.99 -1.06 -3.16
N ILE A 21 2.31 -0.43 -4.27
CA ILE A 21 2.27 1.02 -4.44
C ILE A 21 1.26 1.33 -5.54
N ALA A 22 0.25 2.16 -5.24
CA ALA A 22 -0.81 2.54 -6.18
C ALA A 22 -0.89 4.06 -6.31
N PRO A 23 -0.26 4.67 -7.34
CA PRO A 23 -0.35 6.09 -7.57
C PRO A 23 -1.78 6.51 -7.91
N GLY A 24 -2.20 7.70 -7.47
CA GLY A 24 -3.50 8.29 -7.74
C GLY A 24 -3.48 9.44 -8.75
N THR A 25 -2.28 9.91 -9.13
CA THR A 25 -2.10 10.99 -10.10
C THR A 25 -1.00 10.67 -11.12
N VAL A 26 -1.00 11.36 -12.25
CA VAL A 26 0.05 11.21 -13.28
C VAL A 26 1.41 11.60 -12.71
N GLU A 27 1.48 12.62 -11.88
CA GLU A 27 2.72 13.03 -11.21
C GLU A 27 3.24 11.93 -10.27
N GLU A 28 2.36 11.34 -9.46
CA GLU A 28 2.73 10.25 -8.56
C GLU A 28 3.25 9.01 -9.29
N CYS A 29 2.84 8.75 -10.54
CA CYS A 29 3.36 7.61 -11.31
C CYS A 29 4.88 7.64 -11.43
N PHE A 30 5.48 8.82 -11.59
CA PHE A 30 6.92 8.96 -11.63
C PHE A 30 7.58 8.59 -10.29
N TYR A 31 7.10 9.18 -9.19
CA TYR A 31 7.68 8.94 -7.86
C TYR A 31 7.40 7.53 -7.34
N ALA A 32 6.22 6.99 -7.64
CA ALA A 32 5.85 5.61 -7.31
C ALA A 32 6.78 4.60 -8.01
N SER A 33 7.17 4.86 -9.26
CA SER A 33 8.12 4.00 -9.98
C SER A 33 9.48 3.97 -9.31
N VAL A 34 10.03 5.14 -8.96
CA VAL A 34 11.31 5.22 -8.22
C VAL A 34 11.21 4.50 -6.88
N LYS A 35 10.11 4.71 -6.15
CA LYS A 35 9.91 4.10 -4.84
C LYS A 35 9.76 2.58 -4.94
N ALA A 36 9.09 2.09 -5.97
CA ALA A 36 8.96 0.65 -6.21
C ALA A 36 10.32 -0.03 -6.43
N PHE A 37 11.20 0.60 -7.22
CA PHE A 37 12.58 0.10 -7.38
C PHE A 37 13.38 0.15 -6.08
N ASN A 38 13.29 1.23 -5.31
CA ASN A 38 13.97 1.34 -4.02
C ASN A 38 13.47 0.27 -3.03
N TRP A 39 12.17 0.07 -2.95
CA TRP A 39 11.59 -0.97 -2.12
C TRP A 39 12.00 -2.37 -2.57
N ALA A 40 12.05 -2.62 -3.88
CA ALA A 40 12.48 -3.92 -4.41
C ALA A 40 13.94 -4.24 -4.04
N GLU A 41 14.84 -3.25 -4.08
CA GLU A 41 16.24 -3.41 -3.66
C GLU A 41 16.36 -3.64 -2.14
N ARG A 42 15.59 -2.91 -1.33
CA ARG A 42 15.58 -3.03 0.13
C ARG A 42 14.95 -4.33 0.60
N TYR A 43 13.77 -4.65 0.08
CA TYR A 43 12.98 -5.83 0.44
C TYR A 43 13.56 -7.11 -0.16
N GLN A 44 14.36 -7.00 -1.23
CA GLN A 44 14.90 -8.11 -2.01
C GLN A 44 13.80 -9.07 -2.49
N GLY A 45 12.79 -8.50 -3.13
CA GLY A 45 11.65 -9.23 -3.65
C GLY A 45 10.79 -8.35 -4.58
N PRO A 46 9.76 -8.90 -5.20
CA PRO A 46 8.89 -8.16 -6.11
C PRO A 46 8.06 -7.12 -5.36
N VAL A 47 7.92 -5.94 -5.94
CA VAL A 47 7.01 -4.86 -5.52
C VAL A 47 6.04 -4.61 -6.64
N ILE A 48 4.75 -4.57 -6.34
CA ILE A 48 3.71 -4.32 -7.35
C ILE A 48 3.45 -2.83 -7.43
N LEU A 49 3.62 -2.27 -8.62
CA LEU A 49 3.13 -0.95 -8.97
C LEU A 49 1.74 -1.12 -9.60
N LEU A 50 0.69 -0.86 -8.81
CA LEU A 50 -0.69 -1.09 -9.21
C LEU A 50 -1.30 0.20 -9.79
N SER A 51 -1.53 0.24 -11.08
CA SER A 51 -2.17 1.34 -11.77
C SER A 51 -3.53 0.90 -12.32
N GLU A 52 -4.40 1.86 -12.59
CA GLU A 52 -5.69 1.61 -13.22
C GLU A 52 -5.73 2.19 -14.64
N HIS A 53 -6.64 1.67 -15.46
CA HIS A 53 -6.78 2.05 -16.88
C HIS A 53 -6.97 3.56 -17.08
N ASN A 54 -7.87 4.18 -16.30
CA ASN A 54 -8.14 5.61 -16.43
C ASN A 54 -6.94 6.50 -16.11
N LEU A 55 -6.06 6.07 -15.20
CA LEU A 55 -4.81 6.77 -14.91
C LEU A 55 -3.76 6.51 -15.99
N SER A 56 -3.67 5.28 -16.50
CA SER A 56 -2.69 4.87 -17.53
C SER A 56 -2.94 5.52 -18.89
N GLU A 57 -4.20 5.74 -19.25
CA GLU A 57 -4.59 6.39 -20.51
C GLU A 57 -4.65 7.93 -20.42
N ARG A 58 -4.51 8.47 -19.20
CA ARG A 58 -4.66 9.90 -18.97
C ARG A 58 -3.40 10.68 -19.32
N SER A 59 -3.57 11.80 -20.01
CA SER A 59 -2.52 12.82 -20.20
C SER A 59 -2.79 14.02 -19.29
N GLN A 60 -1.78 14.49 -18.60
CA GLN A 60 -1.86 15.64 -17.70
C GLN A 60 -0.53 16.41 -17.69
N ASN A 61 -0.60 17.74 -17.65
CA ASN A 61 0.57 18.55 -17.36
C ASN A 61 0.98 18.38 -15.91
N ILE A 62 2.24 18.05 -15.69
CA ILE A 62 2.83 17.93 -14.36
C ILE A 62 4.07 18.83 -14.24
N PRO A 63 4.44 19.27 -13.04
CA PRO A 63 5.74 19.88 -12.81
C PRO A 63 6.86 18.94 -13.26
N LYS A 64 7.93 19.49 -13.84
CA LYS A 64 9.09 18.66 -14.17
C LYS A 64 9.66 18.02 -12.90
N PRO A 65 9.76 16.68 -12.83
CA PRO A 65 10.28 16.01 -11.66
C PRO A 65 11.69 16.52 -11.28
N ASN A 66 11.89 16.78 -9.99
CA ASN A 66 13.18 17.22 -9.49
C ASN A 66 14.12 16.02 -9.26
N LEU A 67 14.93 15.71 -10.24
CA LEU A 67 15.84 14.57 -10.16
C LEU A 67 16.89 14.69 -9.04
N ARG A 68 17.12 15.90 -8.51
CA ARG A 68 18.09 16.11 -7.41
C ARG A 68 17.56 15.63 -6.06
N THR A 69 16.26 15.51 -5.93
CA THR A 69 15.60 14.99 -4.71
C THR A 69 15.40 13.47 -4.75
N ILE A 70 15.71 12.84 -5.88
CA ILE A 70 15.58 11.40 -6.03
C ILE A 70 16.76 10.71 -5.35
N VAL A 71 16.46 9.87 -4.40
CA VAL A 71 17.41 8.97 -3.76
C VAL A 71 17.21 7.59 -4.35
N LEU A 72 18.27 7.03 -4.96
CA LEU A 72 18.28 5.66 -5.43
C LEU A 72 18.97 4.78 -4.40
N GLU A 73 18.24 3.81 -3.87
CA GLU A 73 18.81 2.82 -2.95
C GLU A 73 19.66 1.82 -3.72
N LYS A 74 20.78 1.48 -3.12
CA LYS A 74 21.68 0.48 -3.67
C LYS A 74 21.46 -0.84 -2.95
N ARG A 75 21.49 -1.91 -3.72
CA ARG A 75 21.49 -3.27 -3.18
C ARG A 75 22.63 -3.43 -2.18
N SER A 76 22.34 -4.04 -1.04
CA SER A 76 23.36 -4.47 -0.12
C SER A 76 24.16 -5.63 -0.75
N VAL A 77 25.46 -5.45 -0.92
CA VAL A 77 26.34 -6.40 -1.60
C VAL A 77 27.20 -7.15 -0.60
N TYR A 78 27.27 -8.46 -0.75
CA TYR A 78 28.20 -9.31 0.00
C TYR A 78 29.63 -9.09 -0.48
N THR A 79 30.55 -8.85 0.46
CA THR A 79 31.97 -8.58 0.19
C THR A 79 32.92 -9.55 0.90
N GLY A 80 32.38 -10.61 1.52
CA GLY A 80 33.19 -11.63 2.19
C GLY A 80 33.79 -12.65 1.20
N ASP A 81 34.77 -13.42 1.67
CA ASP A 81 35.50 -14.38 0.83
C ASP A 81 34.87 -15.77 0.86
N ASN A 82 34.30 -16.21 2.00
CA ASN A 82 33.76 -17.57 2.20
C ASN A 82 32.64 -17.59 3.24
N GLY A 83 31.84 -18.67 3.24
CA GLY A 83 30.83 -18.90 4.28
C GLY A 83 29.57 -18.04 4.12
N TYR A 84 29.17 -17.74 2.89
CA TYR A 84 27.97 -16.98 2.63
C TYR A 84 26.70 -17.83 2.82
N HIS A 85 25.78 -17.33 3.65
CA HIS A 85 24.46 -17.91 3.87
C HIS A 85 23.38 -16.93 3.39
N ARG A 86 22.75 -17.25 2.28
CA ARG A 86 21.77 -16.35 1.64
C ARG A 86 20.56 -16.07 2.51
N TYR A 87 20.16 -17.02 3.32
CA TYR A 87 18.94 -16.96 4.11
C TYR A 87 19.18 -16.86 5.62
N GLU A 88 20.40 -16.49 6.00
CA GLU A 88 20.73 -16.22 7.39
C GLU A 88 20.12 -14.87 7.86
N GLY A 89 19.86 -14.78 9.18
CA GLY A 89 19.29 -13.59 9.81
C GLY A 89 17.76 -13.56 9.79
N THR A 90 17.21 -12.44 10.22
CA THR A 90 15.77 -12.29 10.51
C THR A 90 14.96 -11.70 9.36
N ASP A 91 15.63 -11.12 8.35
CA ASP A 91 14.98 -10.40 7.24
C ASP A 91 15.74 -10.56 5.92
N VAL A 92 16.63 -9.66 5.56
CA VAL A 92 17.43 -9.69 4.33
C VAL A 92 18.90 -9.93 4.62
N SER A 93 19.61 -10.50 3.64
CA SER A 93 21.06 -10.65 3.68
C SER A 93 21.69 -9.93 2.48
N PRO A 94 22.94 -9.43 2.58
CA PRO A 94 23.64 -8.87 1.43
C PRO A 94 23.67 -9.89 0.28
N MET A 95 23.52 -9.43 -0.96
CA MET A 95 23.52 -10.30 -2.14
C MET A 95 24.91 -10.39 -2.76
N PRO A 96 25.40 -11.58 -3.11
CA PRO A 96 26.65 -11.71 -3.86
C PRO A 96 26.46 -11.24 -5.30
N ILE A 97 27.52 -10.72 -5.89
CA ILE A 97 27.57 -10.40 -7.33
C ILE A 97 27.99 -11.66 -8.09
N PRO A 98 27.29 -12.08 -9.15
CA PRO A 98 27.70 -13.22 -9.95
C PRO A 98 29.15 -13.09 -10.42
N GLY A 99 29.93 -14.16 -10.23
CA GLY A 99 31.37 -14.18 -10.51
C GLY A 99 32.29 -13.86 -9.35
N ASN A 100 31.73 -13.31 -8.25
CA ASN A 100 32.45 -13.11 -7.00
C ASN A 100 32.16 -14.24 -5.99
N PRO A 101 32.91 -14.35 -4.87
CA PRO A 101 32.59 -15.28 -3.79
C PRO A 101 31.16 -15.08 -3.24
N GLY A 102 30.55 -16.14 -2.73
CA GLY A 102 29.22 -16.10 -2.13
C GLY A 102 28.15 -16.83 -2.94
N SER A 103 28.51 -17.85 -3.72
CA SER A 103 27.53 -18.71 -4.38
C SER A 103 26.57 -19.33 -3.37
N TYR A 104 25.29 -19.49 -3.75
CA TYR A 104 24.25 -20.09 -2.93
C TYR A 104 23.26 -20.87 -3.79
N ILE A 105 22.47 -21.73 -3.14
CA ILE A 105 21.36 -22.44 -3.78
C ILE A 105 20.10 -21.60 -3.61
N ALA A 106 19.40 -21.35 -4.72
CA ALA A 106 18.06 -20.79 -4.73
C ALA A 106 17.08 -21.87 -5.22
N ASN A 107 16.18 -22.31 -4.37
CA ASN A 107 15.16 -23.30 -4.74
C ASN A 107 13.77 -22.85 -4.23
N ALA A 108 12.73 -23.56 -4.71
CA ALA A 108 11.33 -23.27 -4.33
C ALA A 108 10.86 -24.11 -3.12
N SER A 109 11.68 -25.02 -2.63
CA SER A 109 11.36 -25.81 -1.44
C SER A 109 11.62 -25.03 -0.16
N GLU A 110 11.06 -25.46 0.96
CA GLU A 110 11.49 -24.93 2.25
C GLU A 110 12.97 -25.29 2.47
N HIS A 111 13.73 -24.35 3.00
CA HIS A 111 15.18 -24.44 3.05
C HIS A 111 15.75 -23.91 4.39
N ASP A 112 16.95 -24.27 4.66
CA ASP A 112 17.74 -23.75 5.76
C ASP A 112 18.44 -22.40 5.38
N PRO A 113 19.22 -21.79 6.29
CA PRO A 113 19.95 -20.56 6.01
C PRO A 113 20.94 -20.65 4.83
N MET A 114 21.40 -21.82 4.47
CA MET A 114 22.32 -22.04 3.35
C MET A 114 21.59 -22.24 2.01
N GLY A 115 20.30 -22.55 2.05
CA GLY A 115 19.47 -22.84 0.88
C GLY A 115 19.28 -24.34 0.64
N ASP A 116 19.76 -25.21 1.53
CA ASP A 116 19.54 -26.64 1.43
C ASP A 116 18.11 -27.00 1.85
N THR A 117 17.46 -27.89 1.09
CA THR A 117 16.10 -28.33 1.37
C THR A 117 15.99 -28.96 2.75
N THR A 118 14.99 -28.59 3.52
CA THR A 118 14.75 -29.09 4.87
C THR A 118 13.28 -29.41 5.12
N HIS A 119 13.04 -30.39 5.98
CA HIS A 119 11.70 -30.74 6.49
C HIS A 119 11.54 -30.48 7.98
N LEU A 120 12.50 -29.79 8.61
CA LEU A 120 12.47 -29.46 10.03
C LEU A 120 11.45 -28.36 10.33
N PRO A 121 10.47 -28.59 11.22
CA PRO A 121 9.46 -27.59 11.56
C PRO A 121 10.03 -26.25 12.03
N GLU A 122 11.13 -26.28 12.79
CA GLU A 122 11.79 -25.08 13.30
C GLU A 122 12.35 -24.21 12.18
N ARG A 123 12.84 -24.83 11.10
CA ARG A 123 13.30 -24.10 9.90
C ARG A 123 12.16 -23.49 9.14
N HIS A 124 11.05 -24.20 9.00
CA HIS A 124 9.85 -23.66 8.38
C HIS A 124 9.31 -22.42 9.12
N ILE A 125 9.24 -22.48 10.45
CA ILE A 125 8.86 -21.33 11.29
C ILE A 125 9.82 -20.17 11.08
N GLN A 126 11.14 -20.42 11.18
CA GLN A 126 12.17 -19.40 10.99
C GLN A 126 12.09 -18.71 9.62
N MET A 127 11.98 -19.50 8.56
CA MET A 127 11.94 -18.94 7.19
C MET A 127 10.62 -18.22 6.90
N THR A 128 9.51 -18.70 7.46
CA THR A 128 8.23 -18.00 7.36
C THR A 128 8.30 -16.64 8.05
N GLN A 129 8.77 -16.58 9.28
CA GLN A 129 8.97 -15.32 10.00
C GLN A 129 9.89 -14.38 9.24
N ARG A 130 11.02 -14.89 8.73
CA ARG A 130 11.97 -14.12 7.94
C ARG A 130 11.31 -13.50 6.69
N ARG A 131 10.45 -14.23 5.99
CA ARG A 131 9.73 -13.73 4.82
C ARG A 131 8.81 -12.55 5.17
N PHE A 132 8.12 -12.62 6.31
CA PHE A 132 7.21 -11.56 6.75
C PHE A 132 7.94 -10.37 7.38
N ASN A 133 9.00 -10.58 8.17
CA ASN A 133 9.81 -9.51 8.76
C ASN A 133 10.41 -8.56 7.71
N LYS A 134 10.64 -9.05 6.50
CA LYS A 134 11.10 -8.20 5.39
C LYS A 134 10.14 -7.05 5.07
N LEU A 135 8.85 -7.20 5.33
CA LEU A 135 7.86 -6.15 5.11
C LEU A 135 8.07 -4.95 6.05
N ASP A 136 8.59 -5.19 7.26
CA ASP A 136 8.87 -4.13 8.23
C ASP A 136 9.98 -3.17 7.77
N LEU A 137 10.81 -3.60 6.81
CA LEU A 137 11.80 -2.74 6.17
C LEU A 137 11.15 -1.64 5.30
N LEU A 138 9.86 -1.75 4.99
CA LEU A 138 9.12 -0.88 4.09
C LEU A 138 8.16 0.09 4.82
N ASN A 139 8.37 0.33 6.11
CA ASN A 139 7.53 1.19 6.96
C ASN A 139 7.77 2.70 6.76
N ASP A 140 8.43 3.10 5.68
CA ASP A 140 8.75 4.49 5.33
C ASP A 140 7.78 5.12 4.30
N GLY A 141 6.64 4.51 4.10
CA GLY A 141 5.57 5.09 3.30
C GLY A 141 5.08 6.40 3.91
N VAL A 142 4.78 7.37 3.04
CA VAL A 142 4.24 8.68 3.42
C VAL A 142 2.75 8.76 3.12
N TYR A 143 2.06 9.66 3.78
CA TYR A 143 0.63 9.92 3.53
C TYR A 143 0.32 11.41 3.62
N GLU A 144 -0.76 11.80 3.00
CA GLU A 144 -1.37 13.13 3.11
C GLU A 144 -2.45 13.08 4.18
N SER A 145 -2.56 14.14 4.96
CA SER A 145 -3.68 14.31 5.90
C SER A 145 -4.07 15.78 6.02
N ASN A 146 -5.35 16.02 6.29
CA ASN A 146 -5.89 17.35 6.57
C ASN A 146 -7.10 17.23 7.50
N ASN A 147 -7.31 18.23 8.36
CA ASN A 147 -8.38 18.28 9.35
C ASN A 147 -8.48 17.01 10.20
N THR A 148 -7.35 16.59 10.74
CA THR A 148 -7.19 15.30 11.43
C THR A 148 -8.01 15.18 12.73
N ASP A 149 -8.55 16.27 13.26
CA ASP A 149 -9.37 16.25 14.46
C ASP A 149 -10.81 15.78 14.19
N SER A 150 -11.27 15.86 12.92
CA SER A 150 -12.60 15.37 12.57
C SER A 150 -12.73 13.86 12.80
N PRO A 151 -13.88 13.41 13.36
CA PRO A 151 -14.09 12.00 13.66
C PRO A 151 -14.40 11.14 12.43
N ILE A 152 -14.80 11.75 11.31
CA ILE A 152 -15.12 11.06 10.06
C ILE A 152 -14.07 11.42 9.01
N ALA A 153 -13.47 10.41 8.40
CA ALA A 153 -12.43 10.58 7.39
C ALA A 153 -12.86 10.07 6.01
N ILE A 154 -12.31 10.69 4.97
CA ILE A 154 -12.35 10.20 3.59
C ILE A 154 -10.96 9.70 3.25
N MET A 155 -10.84 8.46 2.76
CA MET A 155 -9.58 7.84 2.37
C MET A 155 -9.72 7.08 1.05
N PRO A 156 -9.56 7.73 -0.09
CA PRO A 156 -9.49 7.06 -1.40
C PRO A 156 -8.14 6.36 -1.61
N TRP A 157 -8.06 5.58 -2.69
CA TRP A 157 -6.80 5.04 -3.19
C TRP A 157 -6.75 5.06 -4.73
N GLY A 158 -5.55 5.00 -5.31
CA GLY A 158 -5.38 5.01 -6.75
C GLY A 158 -6.12 6.17 -7.43
N GLY A 159 -6.69 5.95 -8.61
CA GLY A 159 -7.33 6.99 -9.40
C GLY A 159 -8.62 7.58 -8.82
N SER A 160 -9.18 7.02 -7.75
CA SER A 160 -10.28 7.67 -7.03
C SER A 160 -9.82 8.90 -6.22
N LYS A 161 -8.49 9.12 -6.06
CA LYS A 161 -7.92 10.29 -5.37
C LYS A 161 -8.47 11.61 -5.88
N GLY A 162 -8.41 11.85 -7.19
CA GLY A 162 -8.80 13.14 -7.78
C GLY A 162 -10.26 13.52 -7.48
N PRO A 163 -11.24 12.71 -7.88
CA PRO A 163 -12.64 12.97 -7.57
C PRO A 163 -12.93 13.08 -6.06
N ALA A 164 -12.28 12.26 -5.24
CA ALA A 164 -12.48 12.28 -3.79
C ALA A 164 -11.91 13.55 -3.14
N LEU A 165 -10.74 14.03 -3.58
CA LEU A 165 -10.14 15.27 -3.08
C LEU A 165 -10.99 16.48 -3.43
N GLU A 166 -11.50 16.55 -4.65
CA GLU A 166 -12.39 17.64 -5.06
C GLU A 166 -13.72 17.59 -4.27
N THR A 167 -14.25 16.39 -4.04
CA THR A 167 -15.42 16.19 -3.20
C THR A 167 -15.17 16.66 -1.76
N TYR A 168 -14.04 16.26 -1.17
CA TYR A 168 -13.63 16.70 0.16
C TYR A 168 -13.58 18.22 0.26
N ASN A 169 -12.86 18.88 -0.66
CA ASN A 169 -12.73 20.34 -0.66
C ASN A 169 -14.07 21.04 -0.76
N LYS A 170 -14.98 20.53 -1.59
CA LYS A 170 -16.32 21.08 -1.72
C LYS A 170 -17.13 20.92 -0.43
N LEU A 171 -17.14 19.73 0.17
CA LEU A 171 -17.87 19.47 1.42
C LEU A 171 -17.33 20.31 2.58
N ILE A 172 -16.02 20.50 2.69
CA ILE A 172 -15.43 21.42 3.68
C ILE A 172 -15.90 22.86 3.44
N THR A 173 -15.94 23.30 2.17
CA THR A 173 -16.43 24.65 1.83
C THR A 173 -17.91 24.82 2.19
N ASP A 174 -18.71 23.77 2.03
CA ASP A 174 -20.13 23.73 2.38
C ASP A 174 -20.36 23.56 3.90
N GLY A 175 -19.30 23.51 4.73
CA GLY A 175 -19.33 23.51 6.19
C GLY A 175 -19.38 22.13 6.86
N HIS A 176 -19.13 21.05 6.11
CA HIS A 176 -19.03 19.70 6.69
C HIS A 176 -17.70 19.52 7.41
N ASP A 177 -17.71 18.81 8.55
CA ASP A 177 -16.52 18.47 9.33
C ASP A 177 -16.02 17.07 8.94
N LEU A 178 -14.99 17.01 8.10
CA LEU A 178 -14.41 15.77 7.55
C LEU A 178 -12.89 15.83 7.59
N ALA A 179 -12.25 14.71 7.87
CA ALA A 179 -10.82 14.55 7.71
C ALA A 179 -10.48 13.99 6.30
N TRP A 180 -9.32 14.35 5.80
CA TRP A 180 -8.74 13.78 4.59
C TRP A 180 -7.54 12.93 4.93
N TYR A 181 -7.46 11.73 4.32
CA TYR A 181 -6.28 10.90 4.32
C TYR A 181 -6.05 10.31 2.93
N TYR A 182 -4.80 10.21 2.54
CA TYR A 182 -4.42 9.53 1.30
C TYR A 182 -3.00 9.01 1.39
N THR A 183 -2.76 7.83 0.84
CA THR A 183 -1.44 7.28 0.58
C THR A 183 -1.43 6.46 -0.70
N MET A 184 -0.30 6.45 -1.41
CA MET A 184 -0.08 5.51 -2.51
C MET A 184 0.47 4.15 -2.02
N PHE A 185 0.85 4.03 -0.76
CA PHE A 185 1.40 2.80 -0.15
C PHE A 185 0.27 1.97 0.44
N LEU A 186 -0.24 0.99 -0.33
CA LEU A 186 -1.37 0.18 0.09
C LEU A 186 -0.95 -1.03 0.92
N HIS A 187 0.29 -1.51 0.74
CA HIS A 187 0.86 -2.56 1.56
C HIS A 187 2.41 -2.52 1.54
N PRO A 188 3.08 -2.51 2.70
CA PRO A 188 2.48 -2.22 3.99
C PRO A 188 1.95 -0.77 4.07
N LEU A 189 0.87 -0.60 4.82
CA LEU A 189 0.38 0.75 5.14
C LEU A 189 1.35 1.44 6.11
N PRO A 190 1.53 2.77 6.00
CA PRO A 190 2.34 3.52 6.96
C PRO A 190 1.80 3.31 8.40
N PRO A 191 2.63 2.89 9.37
CA PRO A 191 2.16 2.58 10.72
C PRO A 191 1.44 3.75 11.40
N LYS A 192 2.00 4.97 11.27
CA LYS A 192 1.39 6.17 11.83
C LYS A 192 0.00 6.47 11.22
N LEU A 193 -0.19 6.21 9.93
CA LEU A 193 -1.49 6.33 9.29
C LEU A 193 -2.51 5.35 9.89
N ILE A 194 -2.09 4.10 10.13
CA ILE A 194 -2.95 3.11 10.77
C ILE A 194 -3.39 3.58 12.15
N ASP A 195 -2.47 4.12 12.95
CA ASP A 195 -2.77 4.60 14.29
C ASP A 195 -3.75 5.78 14.25
N GLU A 196 -3.53 6.77 13.37
CA GLU A 196 -4.45 7.91 13.22
C GLU A 196 -5.85 7.47 12.73
N LEU A 197 -5.92 6.51 11.80
CA LEU A 197 -7.20 6.03 11.29
C LEU A 197 -7.98 5.18 12.31
N LYS A 198 -7.32 4.50 13.23
CA LYS A 198 -7.99 3.77 14.32
C LYS A 198 -8.76 4.70 15.26
N GLU A 199 -8.28 5.94 15.42
CA GLU A 199 -8.95 6.95 16.26
C GLU A 199 -10.20 7.54 15.56
N LYS A 200 -10.41 7.27 14.27
CA LYS A 200 -11.57 7.73 13.54
C LYS A 200 -12.82 6.91 13.88
N THR A 201 -13.93 7.61 14.05
CA THR A 201 -15.21 6.96 14.25
C THR A 201 -15.68 6.23 13.00
N LEU A 202 -15.35 6.77 11.82
CA LEU A 202 -15.68 6.20 10.52
C LEU A 202 -14.65 6.66 9.47
N VAL A 203 -14.20 5.73 8.64
CA VAL A 203 -13.37 6.01 7.45
C VAL A 203 -14.15 5.62 6.20
N LEU A 204 -14.54 6.59 5.40
CA LEU A 204 -15.24 6.40 4.13
C LEU A 204 -14.21 6.20 3.01
N VAL A 205 -14.33 5.09 2.28
CA VAL A 205 -13.37 4.67 1.26
C VAL A 205 -14.05 4.64 -0.11
N PRO A 206 -13.89 5.68 -0.96
CA PRO A 206 -14.34 5.65 -2.34
C PRO A 206 -13.53 4.66 -3.17
N GLU A 207 -14.17 3.63 -3.72
CA GLU A 207 -13.53 2.53 -4.47
C GLU A 207 -14.28 2.18 -5.77
N LEU A 208 -13.53 1.98 -6.85
CA LEU A 208 -14.07 1.59 -8.16
C LEU A 208 -14.12 0.06 -8.31
N ASN A 209 -14.66 -0.63 -7.31
CA ASN A 209 -14.87 -2.08 -7.30
C ASN A 209 -16.14 -2.43 -6.55
N TYR A 210 -16.62 -3.67 -6.71
CA TYR A 210 -17.84 -4.16 -6.06
C TYR A 210 -17.62 -4.57 -4.60
N GLN A 211 -16.45 -5.10 -4.27
CA GLN A 211 -16.22 -5.81 -3.00
C GLN A 211 -15.76 -4.89 -1.86
N GLY A 212 -15.43 -3.62 -2.14
CA GLY A 212 -14.83 -2.75 -1.11
C GLY A 212 -13.49 -3.32 -0.63
N GLN A 213 -12.56 -3.56 -1.58
CA GLN A 213 -11.35 -4.32 -1.28
C GLN A 213 -10.43 -3.57 -0.32
N PHE A 214 -10.24 -2.27 -0.54
CA PHE A 214 -9.34 -1.49 0.32
C PHE A 214 -9.97 -1.23 1.70
N SER A 215 -11.26 -0.91 1.77
CA SER A 215 -11.95 -0.80 3.05
C SER A 215 -11.89 -2.09 3.87
N SER A 216 -11.95 -3.24 3.19
CA SER A 216 -11.80 -4.54 3.85
C SER A 216 -10.38 -4.74 4.40
N ILE A 217 -9.35 -4.30 3.68
CA ILE A 217 -7.96 -4.32 4.17
C ILE A 217 -7.82 -3.40 5.40
N LEU A 218 -8.36 -2.18 5.36
CA LEU A 218 -8.34 -1.28 6.51
C LEU A 218 -9.00 -1.92 7.75
N ARG A 219 -10.11 -2.62 7.58
CA ARG A 219 -10.77 -3.37 8.68
C ARG A 219 -9.88 -4.45 9.29
N THR A 220 -9.00 -5.10 8.52
CA THR A 220 -8.05 -6.07 9.09
C THR A 220 -7.04 -5.43 10.02
N HIS A 221 -6.84 -4.12 9.94
CA HIS A 221 -6.02 -3.34 10.87
C HIS A 221 -6.80 -2.79 12.06
N GLY A 222 -8.08 -3.14 12.20
CA GLY A 222 -8.94 -2.63 13.29
C GLY A 222 -9.51 -1.24 13.03
N ILE A 223 -9.45 -0.74 11.80
CA ILE A 223 -10.02 0.56 11.40
C ILE A 223 -11.49 0.38 11.05
N ASN A 224 -12.38 1.24 11.56
CA ASN A 224 -13.79 1.25 11.20
C ASN A 224 -13.96 1.89 9.81
N ALA A 225 -13.80 1.10 8.76
CA ALA A 225 -13.85 1.55 7.37
C ALA A 225 -15.09 1.04 6.64
N GLU A 226 -15.75 1.94 5.90
CA GLU A 226 -16.91 1.66 5.06
C GLU A 226 -16.61 2.07 3.61
N SER A 227 -16.92 1.17 2.68
CA SER A 227 -16.71 1.42 1.26
C SER A 227 -17.84 2.22 0.65
N ILE A 228 -17.50 3.22 -0.18
CA ILE A 228 -18.40 3.84 -1.15
C ILE A 228 -18.04 3.26 -2.51
N THR A 229 -18.73 2.18 -2.91
CA THR A 229 -18.40 1.43 -4.11
C THR A 229 -19.08 1.97 -5.36
N GLN A 230 -18.32 2.02 -6.46
CA GLN A 230 -18.84 2.20 -7.81
C GLN A 230 -18.20 1.15 -8.74
N TYR A 231 -19.02 0.42 -9.48
CA TYR A 231 -18.55 -0.65 -10.38
C TYR A 231 -19.21 -0.57 -11.77
N THR A 232 -19.39 0.67 -12.22
CA THR A 232 -19.97 0.98 -13.55
C THR A 232 -18.95 0.96 -14.70
N GLY A 233 -17.65 0.79 -14.38
CA GLY A 233 -16.55 0.97 -15.32
C GLY A 233 -16.15 2.43 -15.53
N LEU A 234 -16.84 3.38 -14.92
CA LEU A 234 -16.58 4.82 -15.03
C LEU A 234 -15.98 5.36 -13.71
N PRO A 235 -15.19 6.46 -13.77
CA PRO A 235 -14.72 7.16 -12.58
C PRO A 235 -15.89 7.81 -11.83
N PHE A 236 -15.68 8.10 -10.53
CA PHE A 236 -16.62 8.89 -9.74
C PHE A 236 -16.83 10.28 -10.35
N LYS A 237 -18.08 10.73 -10.36
CA LYS A 237 -18.41 12.14 -10.55
C LYS A 237 -18.47 12.82 -9.19
N VAL A 238 -17.82 13.98 -9.07
CA VAL A 238 -17.76 14.75 -7.82
C VAL A 238 -19.17 15.01 -7.23
N LYS A 239 -20.13 15.39 -8.09
CA LYS A 239 -21.50 15.64 -7.65
C LYS A 239 -22.14 14.41 -6.99
N ASP A 240 -21.98 13.24 -7.60
CA ASP A 240 -22.59 12.01 -7.11
C ASP A 240 -21.88 11.53 -5.83
N LEU A 241 -20.56 11.67 -5.77
CA LEU A 241 -19.76 11.32 -4.60
C LEU A 241 -20.06 12.24 -3.41
N CYS A 242 -20.31 13.55 -3.63
CA CYS A 242 -20.78 14.46 -2.56
C CYS A 242 -22.04 13.93 -1.90
N VAL A 243 -23.06 13.56 -2.69
CA VAL A 243 -24.33 13.04 -2.14
C VAL A 243 -24.09 11.76 -1.35
N LEU A 244 -23.32 10.81 -1.91
CA LEU A 244 -23.04 9.53 -1.25
C LEU A 244 -22.30 9.72 0.09
N ILE A 245 -21.38 10.67 0.18
CA ILE A 245 -20.66 10.96 1.43
C ILE A 245 -21.59 11.65 2.43
N GLN A 246 -22.40 12.63 2.01
CA GLN A 246 -23.36 13.31 2.87
C GLN A 246 -24.36 12.33 3.47
N ASP A 247 -24.98 11.47 2.66
CA ASP A 247 -25.93 10.45 3.13
C ASP A 247 -25.31 9.54 4.20
N ARG A 248 -24.04 9.16 4.06
CA ARG A 248 -23.32 8.31 5.02
C ARG A 248 -23.00 9.05 6.32
N THR A 249 -22.58 10.30 6.22
CA THR A 249 -22.27 11.12 7.42
C THR A 249 -23.51 11.47 8.22
N GLU A 250 -24.63 11.78 7.56
CA GLU A 250 -25.92 12.03 8.21
C GLU A 250 -26.46 10.79 8.91
N TYR A 251 -26.48 9.66 8.19
CA TYR A 251 -26.91 8.38 8.78
C TYR A 251 -26.10 8.02 10.04
N PHE A 252 -24.80 8.26 10.01
CA PHE A 252 -23.92 7.95 11.13
C PHE A 252 -24.14 8.88 12.33
N SER A 253 -24.42 10.16 12.07
CA SER A 253 -24.76 11.16 13.10
C SER A 253 -26.07 10.82 13.79
N ASP A 254 -27.09 10.39 13.03
CA ASP A 254 -28.41 10.01 13.55
C ASP A 254 -28.35 8.73 14.41
N GLN A 255 -27.48 7.79 14.09
CA GLN A 255 -27.28 6.59 14.92
C GLN A 255 -26.66 6.92 16.27
N LYS A 256 -25.68 7.84 16.31
CA LYS A 256 -25.08 8.31 17.57
C LYS A 256 -26.05 9.08 18.46
N ALA A 257 -26.98 9.83 17.89
CA ALA A 257 -27.99 10.59 18.65
C ALA A 257 -29.04 9.67 19.30
N LYS A 258 -29.14 8.40 18.93
CA LYS A 258 -30.11 7.42 19.44
C LYS A 258 -29.54 6.50 20.54
N ILE A 259 -28.27 6.60 20.83
CA ILE A 259 -27.56 5.85 21.90
C ILE A 259 -27.28 6.79 23.07
#